data_4b19ac2e1776ec45e34bbe26e861996f
#
_entry.id   4b19ac2e1776ec45e34bbe26e861996f
#
_cell.length_a   1.000
_cell.length_b   1.000
_cell.length_c   1.000
_cell.angle_alpha   90.00
_cell.angle_beta   90.00
_cell.angle_gamma   90.00
#
_symmetry.space_group_name_H-M   'P 1'
#
loop_
_entity.id
_entity.type
_entity.pdbx_description
1 polymer ?
#
loop_
_entity_poly.entity_id
_entity_poly.type
_entity_poly.pdbx_seq_one_letter_code
_entity_poly.pdbx_strand_id
1 'polypeptide(L)'
;HISANIGSGLSILKISSPEKYERVGGTLMGGGSLIGLSKLIIGIDNYEKILELAEKGNNENIDITKKDFLKENEDLKTENDIISSLGKIHQYILDGKKNEIKKEDIALSLLNMICYHITQYTVLYAKKNDVDTIYYFGTFTKNNSLVNKILNNASKHWNKDIKVRFNNYRI
;
A
#
# COMPACT_ATOMS: atom_id res chain seq x y z
N HIS A 1 15.02 -15.42 3.67
CA HIS A 1 14.26 -14.20 3.34
C HIS A 1 12.77 -14.49 3.11
N ILE A 2 11.96 -13.45 3.16
CA ILE A 2 10.57 -13.49 2.72
C ILE A 2 10.50 -13.09 1.25
N SER A 3 9.72 -13.83 0.46
CA SER A 3 9.35 -13.48 -0.91
C SER A 3 7.85 -13.23 -0.98
N ALA A 4 7.47 -12.03 -1.39
CA ALA A 4 6.09 -11.55 -1.45
C ALA A 4 5.68 -11.35 -2.91
N ASN A 5 4.87 -12.27 -3.43
CA ASN A 5 4.29 -12.18 -4.77
C ASN A 5 2.99 -11.37 -4.74
N ILE A 6 3.01 -10.22 -5.37
CA ILE A 6 1.84 -9.33 -5.45
C ILE A 6 1.27 -9.39 -6.88
N GLY A 7 0.20 -10.16 -7.01
CA GLY A 7 -0.65 -10.23 -8.20
C GLY A 7 -2.03 -9.66 -7.90
N SER A 8 -3.10 -10.39 -8.21
CA SER A 8 -4.47 -10.03 -7.82
C SER A 8 -4.65 -9.94 -6.31
N GLY A 9 -3.98 -10.83 -5.58
CA GLY A 9 -3.80 -10.81 -4.13
C GLY A 9 -2.33 -10.94 -3.77
N LEU A 10 -2.03 -11.31 -2.52
CA LEU A 10 -0.69 -11.48 -1.99
C LEU A 10 -0.44 -12.94 -1.59
N SER A 11 0.68 -13.50 -2.01
CA SER A 11 1.23 -14.76 -1.49
C SER A 11 2.60 -14.51 -0.86
N ILE A 12 2.80 -15.03 0.35
CA ILE A 12 4.03 -14.83 1.13
C ILE A 12 4.73 -16.20 1.30
N LEU A 13 5.96 -16.27 0.81
CA LEU A 13 6.80 -17.45 0.91
C LEU A 13 8.00 -17.14 1.81
N LYS A 14 8.35 -18.10 2.67
CA LYS A 14 9.66 -18.14 3.33
C LYS A 14 10.61 -18.93 2.45
N ILE A 15 11.72 -18.34 2.06
CA ILE A 15 12.78 -18.99 1.27
C ILE A 15 13.96 -19.23 2.18
N SER A 16 14.26 -20.50 2.47
CA SER A 16 15.40 -20.91 3.29
C SER A 16 16.62 -21.28 2.44
N SER A 17 16.40 -21.86 1.25
CA SER A 17 17.40 -22.14 0.22
C SER A 17 16.72 -22.17 -1.16
N PRO A 18 17.45 -22.26 -2.28
CA PRO A 18 16.85 -22.36 -3.62
C PRO A 18 15.84 -23.50 -3.78
N GLU A 19 16.04 -24.60 -3.04
CA GLU A 19 15.20 -25.80 -3.10
C GLU A 19 14.23 -25.92 -1.92
N LYS A 20 14.33 -25.03 -0.92
CA LYS A 20 13.51 -25.10 0.30
C LYS A 20 12.74 -23.82 0.53
N TYR A 21 11.47 -23.87 0.19
CA TYR A 21 10.54 -22.78 0.40
C TYR A 21 9.23 -23.29 1.00
N GLU A 22 8.55 -22.41 1.68
CA GLU A 22 7.26 -22.68 2.34
C GLU A 22 6.33 -21.47 2.17
N ARG A 23 5.05 -21.74 1.85
CA ARG A 23 4.04 -20.68 1.88
C ARG A 23 3.63 -20.43 3.32
N VAL A 24 4.01 -19.28 3.87
CA VAL A 24 3.78 -18.92 5.28
C VAL A 24 2.57 -17.99 5.47
N GLY A 25 2.07 -17.37 4.40
CA GLY A 25 0.90 -16.49 4.52
C GLY A 25 0.47 -15.88 3.20
N GLY A 26 -0.39 -14.87 3.33
CA GLY A 26 -0.94 -14.11 2.22
C GLY A 26 -2.16 -13.30 2.64
N THR A 27 -2.71 -12.52 1.71
CA THR A 27 -3.96 -11.78 1.89
C THR A 27 -4.72 -11.71 0.57
N LEU A 28 -6.02 -11.52 0.66
CA LEU A 28 -6.90 -11.37 -0.50
C LEU A 28 -6.78 -9.99 -1.16
N MET A 29 -6.02 -9.06 -0.55
CA MET A 29 -5.79 -7.72 -1.07
C MET A 29 -4.53 -7.67 -1.95
N GLY A 30 -4.65 -7.03 -3.10
CA GLY A 30 -3.59 -6.84 -4.07
C GLY A 30 -4.05 -6.02 -5.27
N GLY A 31 -3.45 -6.25 -6.43
CA GLY A 31 -3.79 -5.53 -7.67
C GLY A 31 -5.25 -5.70 -8.10
N GLY A 32 -5.82 -6.89 -7.90
CA GLY A 32 -7.23 -7.13 -8.18
C GLY A 32 -8.16 -6.28 -7.31
N SER A 33 -7.83 -6.13 -6.03
CA SER A 33 -8.60 -5.27 -5.11
C SER A 33 -8.49 -3.78 -5.51
N LEU A 34 -7.29 -3.32 -5.89
CA LEU A 34 -7.11 -1.95 -6.38
C LEU A 34 -7.96 -1.66 -7.60
N ILE A 35 -7.91 -2.52 -8.60
CA ILE A 35 -8.67 -2.37 -9.86
C ILE A 35 -10.18 -2.41 -9.57
N GLY A 36 -10.64 -3.40 -8.79
CA GLY A 36 -12.06 -3.55 -8.47
C GLY A 36 -12.64 -2.35 -7.71
N LEU A 37 -11.95 -1.88 -6.66
CA LEU A 37 -12.38 -0.71 -5.90
C LEU A 37 -12.32 0.57 -6.74
N SER A 38 -11.26 0.76 -7.54
CA SER A 38 -11.16 1.90 -8.45
C SER A 38 -12.29 1.91 -9.48
N LYS A 39 -12.66 0.75 -10.05
CA LYS A 39 -13.80 0.63 -10.97
C LYS A 39 -15.10 1.06 -10.30
N LEU A 40 -15.35 0.55 -9.09
CA LEU A 40 -16.61 0.85 -8.38
C LEU A 40 -16.69 2.32 -7.93
N ILE A 41 -15.59 2.92 -7.47
CA ILE A 41 -15.60 4.23 -6.82
C ILE A 41 -15.39 5.37 -7.83
N ILE A 42 -14.42 5.23 -8.73
CA ILE A 42 -14.02 6.28 -9.68
C ILE A 42 -14.28 5.93 -11.16
N GLY A 43 -14.78 4.71 -11.44
CA GLY A 43 -15.16 4.26 -12.78
C GLY A 43 -13.97 3.81 -13.66
N ILE A 44 -12.78 3.59 -13.09
CA ILE A 44 -11.54 3.26 -13.82
C ILE A 44 -11.04 1.87 -13.41
N ASP A 45 -10.78 1.00 -14.40
CA ASP A 45 -10.29 -0.38 -14.24
C ASP A 45 -8.95 -0.65 -14.96
N ASN A 46 -8.36 0.36 -15.59
CA ASN A 46 -7.04 0.27 -16.18
C ASN A 46 -5.97 0.59 -15.12
N TYR A 47 -5.06 -0.36 -14.87
CA TYR A 47 -4.06 -0.26 -13.82
C TYR A 47 -3.12 0.93 -14.01
N GLU A 48 -2.59 1.12 -15.21
CA GLU A 48 -1.67 2.21 -15.54
C GLU A 48 -2.35 3.56 -15.30
N LYS A 49 -3.61 3.69 -15.70
CA LYS A 49 -4.39 4.93 -15.53
C LYS A 49 -4.71 5.22 -14.06
N ILE A 50 -4.94 4.19 -13.25
CA ILE A 50 -5.09 4.35 -11.80
C ILE A 50 -3.80 4.92 -11.19
N LEU A 51 -2.64 4.42 -11.61
CA LEU A 51 -1.34 4.89 -11.11
C LEU A 51 -1.02 6.31 -11.58
N GLU A 52 -1.33 6.68 -12.83
CA GLU A 52 -1.21 8.06 -13.32
C GLU A 52 -2.05 9.06 -12.51
N LEU A 53 -3.23 8.65 -12.09
CA LEU A 53 -4.06 9.47 -11.19
C LEU A 53 -3.44 9.55 -9.80
N ALA A 54 -3.02 8.41 -9.24
CA ALA A 54 -2.41 8.37 -7.91
C ALA A 54 -1.15 9.24 -7.80
N GLU A 55 -0.35 9.34 -8.86
CA GLU A 55 0.83 10.22 -8.91
C GLU A 55 0.49 11.71 -8.73
N LYS A 56 -0.73 12.11 -9.10
CA LYS A 56 -1.22 13.51 -9.03
C LYS A 56 -2.05 13.76 -7.78
N GLY A 57 -2.38 12.70 -7.02
CA GLY A 57 -3.26 12.79 -5.87
C GLY A 57 -2.56 13.31 -4.61
N ASN A 58 -3.39 13.82 -3.71
CA ASN A 58 -3.02 14.11 -2.33
C ASN A 58 -4.01 13.39 -1.40
N ASN A 59 -3.57 12.29 -0.79
CA ASN A 59 -4.43 11.48 0.07
C ASN A 59 -4.83 12.19 1.38
N GLU A 60 -4.07 13.21 1.84
CA GLU A 60 -4.44 14.00 3.03
C GLU A 60 -5.80 14.69 2.88
N ASN A 61 -6.24 14.95 1.65
CA ASN A 61 -7.55 15.55 1.40
C ASN A 61 -8.70 14.63 1.83
N ILE A 62 -8.52 13.31 1.78
CA ILE A 62 -9.60 12.33 2.01
C ILE A 62 -9.29 11.27 3.07
N ASP A 63 -8.01 11.05 3.40
CA ASP A 63 -7.60 10.19 4.50
C ASP A 63 -7.60 10.96 5.82
N ILE A 64 -7.95 10.27 6.92
CA ILE A 64 -7.67 10.78 8.25
C ILE A 64 -6.21 10.45 8.57
N THR A 65 -5.43 11.46 8.91
CA THR A 65 -4.03 11.36 9.27
C THR A 65 -3.79 11.80 10.71
N LYS A 66 -2.63 11.53 11.27
CA LYS A 66 -2.26 12.04 12.60
C LYS A 66 -2.32 13.56 12.69
N LYS A 67 -1.99 14.26 11.61
CA LYS A 67 -2.08 15.72 11.51
C LYS A 67 -3.47 16.26 11.84
N ASP A 68 -4.53 15.51 11.54
CA ASP A 68 -5.91 15.93 11.80
C ASP A 68 -6.24 15.96 13.33
N PHE A 69 -5.40 15.38 14.17
CA PHE A 69 -5.54 15.32 15.63
C PHE A 69 -4.48 16.08 16.41
N LEU A 70 -3.39 16.52 15.75
CA LEU A 70 -2.31 17.23 16.39
C LEU A 70 -2.73 18.68 16.72
N LYS A 71 -2.36 19.15 17.90
CA LYS A 71 -2.44 20.57 18.28
C LYS A 71 -1.22 21.31 17.76
N GLU A 72 -1.33 22.61 17.56
CA GLU A 72 -0.36 23.52 16.91
C GLU A 72 1.09 23.51 17.48
N ASN A 73 1.52 22.62 18.33
CA ASN A 73 2.88 22.56 18.87
C ASN A 73 3.39 21.13 19.12
N GLU A 74 2.77 20.10 18.52
CA GLU A 74 3.20 18.71 18.68
C GLU A 74 4.18 18.29 17.58
N ASP A 75 5.08 17.31 17.90
CA ASP A 75 6.17 16.89 17.02
C ASP A 75 5.67 16.31 15.68
N LEU A 76 5.95 17.02 14.60
CA LEU A 76 5.46 16.77 13.23
C LEU A 76 6.19 15.62 12.51
N LYS A 77 7.09 14.88 13.15
CA LYS A 77 7.89 13.83 12.49
C LYS A 77 7.07 12.67 11.93
N THR A 78 5.82 12.51 12.38
CA THR A 78 4.91 11.44 11.93
C THR A 78 3.53 11.97 11.53
N GLU A 79 3.45 13.25 11.20
CA GLU A 79 2.17 13.95 10.93
C GLU A 79 1.33 13.31 9.82
N ASN A 80 1.98 12.72 8.82
CA ASN A 80 1.33 12.13 7.65
C ASN A 80 1.00 10.64 7.80
N ASP A 81 1.17 10.06 9.00
CA ASP A 81 0.75 8.68 9.24
C ASP A 81 -0.76 8.54 9.04
N ILE A 82 -1.16 7.66 8.12
CA ILE A 82 -2.58 7.41 7.83
C ILE A 82 -3.21 6.65 8.99
N ILE A 83 -4.26 7.21 9.58
CA ILE A 83 -5.08 6.58 10.62
C ILE A 83 -6.26 5.84 9.98
N SER A 84 -6.90 6.46 8.97
CA SER A 84 -8.01 5.85 8.27
C SER A 84 -8.02 6.26 6.80
N SER A 85 -7.80 5.29 5.92
CA SER A 85 -7.96 5.50 4.48
C SER A 85 -9.40 5.84 4.15
N LEU A 86 -9.60 6.85 3.28
CA LEU A 86 -10.92 7.36 2.87
C LEU A 86 -11.77 7.91 4.04
N GLY A 87 -11.19 8.10 5.21
CA GLY A 87 -11.93 8.40 6.46
C GLY A 87 -12.66 9.73 6.45
N LYS A 88 -12.23 10.72 5.64
CA LYS A 88 -12.89 12.03 5.52
C LYS A 88 -14.08 12.03 4.55
N ILE A 89 -14.23 10.99 3.71
CA ILE A 89 -15.29 10.96 2.68
C ILE A 89 -16.70 11.08 3.28
N HIS A 90 -16.92 10.45 4.43
CA HIS A 90 -18.21 10.55 5.13
C HIS A 90 -18.60 12.02 5.40
N GLN A 91 -17.66 12.82 5.89
CA GLN A 91 -17.91 14.25 6.17
C GLN A 91 -18.19 15.04 4.89
N TYR A 92 -17.44 14.80 3.80
CA TYR A 92 -17.72 15.41 2.50
C TYR A 92 -19.14 15.15 2.01
N ILE A 93 -19.65 13.91 2.24
CA ILE A 93 -21.01 13.54 1.84
C ILE A 93 -22.05 14.28 2.71
N LEU A 94 -21.85 14.33 4.03
CA LEU A 94 -22.74 15.04 4.95
C LEU A 94 -22.81 16.53 4.64
N ASP A 95 -21.70 17.14 4.27
CA ASP A 95 -21.60 18.57 3.92
C ASP A 95 -22.12 18.89 2.50
N GLY A 96 -22.60 17.89 1.75
CA GLY A 96 -23.05 18.06 0.36
C GLY A 96 -21.91 18.32 -0.64
N LYS A 97 -20.66 18.08 -0.24
CA LYS A 97 -19.43 18.38 -1.02
C LYS A 97 -18.86 17.19 -1.79
N LYS A 98 -19.67 16.18 -2.05
CA LYS A 98 -19.24 14.99 -2.79
C LYS A 98 -18.51 15.31 -4.11
N ASN A 99 -18.93 16.35 -4.81
CA ASN A 99 -18.33 16.76 -6.08
C ASN A 99 -16.95 17.42 -5.95
N GLU A 100 -16.51 17.78 -4.73
CA GLU A 100 -15.16 18.30 -4.46
C GLU A 100 -14.12 17.19 -4.32
N ILE A 101 -14.55 15.92 -4.17
CA ILE A 101 -13.65 14.78 -4.03
C ILE A 101 -13.02 14.47 -5.39
N LYS A 102 -11.69 14.54 -5.46
CA LYS A 102 -10.93 14.29 -6.68
C LYS A 102 -10.64 12.80 -6.87
N LYS A 103 -10.72 12.31 -8.10
CA LYS A 103 -10.40 10.92 -8.45
C LYS A 103 -8.94 10.59 -8.17
N GLU A 104 -8.05 11.56 -8.33
CA GLU A 104 -6.62 11.47 -8.06
C GLU A 104 -6.35 11.15 -6.59
N ASP A 105 -7.04 11.85 -5.68
CA ASP A 105 -6.90 11.65 -4.24
C ASP A 105 -7.40 10.26 -3.82
N ILE A 106 -8.55 9.84 -4.39
CA ILE A 106 -9.09 8.48 -4.18
C ILE A 106 -8.12 7.42 -4.68
N ALA A 107 -7.57 7.57 -5.89
CA ALA A 107 -6.64 6.61 -6.47
C ALA A 107 -5.39 6.44 -5.59
N LEU A 108 -4.82 7.54 -5.07
CA LEU A 108 -3.67 7.49 -4.17
C LEU A 108 -4.03 6.87 -2.82
N SER A 109 -5.18 7.22 -2.23
CA SER A 109 -5.62 6.64 -0.97
C SER A 109 -5.82 5.12 -1.08
N LEU A 110 -6.48 4.64 -2.15
CA LEU A 110 -6.66 3.22 -2.40
C LEU A 110 -5.31 2.49 -2.59
N LEU A 111 -4.39 3.09 -3.33
CA LEU A 111 -3.05 2.53 -3.52
C LEU A 111 -2.29 2.42 -2.20
N ASN A 112 -2.29 3.50 -1.39
CA ASN A 112 -1.68 3.51 -0.07
C ASN A 112 -2.29 2.44 0.84
N MET A 113 -3.62 2.37 0.92
CA MET A 113 -4.35 1.40 1.73
C MET A 113 -3.89 -0.03 1.42
N ILE A 114 -3.82 -0.40 0.14
CA ILE A 114 -3.42 -1.73 -0.28
C ILE A 114 -1.94 -2.00 0.01
N CYS A 115 -1.05 -1.06 -0.30
CA CYS A 115 0.38 -1.19 -0.05
C CYS A 115 0.69 -1.31 1.46
N TYR A 116 0.05 -0.52 2.31
CA TYR A 116 0.25 -0.59 3.76
C TYR A 116 -0.24 -1.93 4.35
N HIS A 117 -1.36 -2.47 3.87
CA HIS A 117 -1.80 -3.80 4.26
C HIS A 117 -0.82 -4.89 3.82
N ILE A 118 -0.40 -4.87 2.56
CA ILE A 118 0.58 -5.82 2.04
C ILE A 118 1.87 -5.81 2.88
N THR A 119 2.41 -4.62 3.14
CA THR A 119 3.65 -4.46 3.89
C THR A 119 3.52 -4.85 5.35
N GLN A 120 2.38 -4.55 5.99
CA GLN A 120 2.12 -4.98 7.36
C GLN A 120 2.18 -6.51 7.49
N TYR A 121 1.50 -7.23 6.62
CA TYR A 121 1.54 -8.69 6.62
C TYR A 121 2.94 -9.23 6.33
N THR A 122 3.62 -8.72 5.29
CA THR A 122 4.97 -9.22 4.95
C THR A 122 5.98 -8.96 6.04
N VAL A 123 5.94 -7.80 6.70
CA VAL A 123 6.82 -7.47 7.82
C VAL A 123 6.51 -8.33 9.05
N LEU A 124 5.23 -8.58 9.35
CA LEU A 124 4.84 -9.48 10.45
C LEU A 124 5.35 -10.91 10.22
N TYR A 125 5.23 -11.42 8.98
CA TYR A 125 5.77 -12.75 8.65
C TYR A 125 7.30 -12.78 8.62
N ALA A 126 7.97 -11.71 8.22
CA ALA A 126 9.41 -11.58 8.33
C ALA A 126 9.86 -11.67 9.80
N LYS A 127 9.23 -10.90 10.69
CA LYS A 127 9.49 -10.96 12.15
C LYS A 127 9.22 -12.35 12.74
N LYS A 128 8.07 -12.96 12.41
CA LYS A 128 7.70 -14.31 12.90
C LYS A 128 8.70 -15.38 12.50
N ASN A 129 9.41 -15.19 11.41
CA ASN A 129 10.36 -16.15 10.85
C ASN A 129 11.83 -15.76 11.06
N ASP A 130 12.11 -14.73 11.88
CA ASP A 130 13.45 -14.23 12.21
C ASP A 130 14.27 -13.87 10.96
N VAL A 131 13.64 -13.22 9.99
CA VAL A 131 14.30 -12.74 8.77
C VAL A 131 14.14 -11.22 8.62
N ASP A 132 15.17 -10.57 8.07
CA ASP A 132 15.27 -9.12 7.93
C ASP A 132 15.08 -8.62 6.50
N THR A 133 14.91 -9.53 5.55
CA THR A 133 14.89 -9.18 4.13
C THR A 133 13.60 -9.63 3.46
N ILE A 134 12.95 -8.71 2.76
CA ILE A 134 11.74 -8.94 1.96
C ILE A 134 12.03 -8.65 0.50
N TYR A 135 11.67 -9.58 -0.37
CA TYR A 135 11.64 -9.42 -1.82
C TYR A 135 10.20 -9.27 -2.29
N TYR A 136 9.86 -8.11 -2.86
CA TYR A 136 8.60 -7.88 -3.54
C TYR A 136 8.73 -8.14 -5.03
N PHE A 137 7.78 -8.86 -5.60
CA PHE A 137 7.71 -9.16 -7.02
C PHE A 137 6.27 -9.39 -7.49
N GLY A 138 6.09 -9.59 -8.78
CA GLY A 138 4.77 -9.79 -9.39
C GLY A 138 4.35 -8.62 -10.28
N THR A 139 3.18 -8.73 -10.89
CA THR A 139 2.67 -7.74 -11.85
C THR A 139 2.42 -6.37 -11.22
N PHE A 140 2.08 -6.34 -9.93
CA PHE A 140 1.81 -5.12 -9.19
C PHE A 140 3.04 -4.21 -9.01
N THR A 141 4.24 -4.80 -8.89
CA THR A 141 5.49 -4.04 -8.65
C THR A 141 6.30 -3.80 -9.91
N LYS A 142 5.97 -4.53 -10.99
CA LYS A 142 6.78 -4.54 -12.21
C LYS A 142 6.84 -3.17 -12.87
N ASN A 143 8.05 -2.64 -13.02
CA ASN A 143 8.35 -1.37 -13.69
C ASN A 143 7.55 -0.16 -13.15
N ASN A 144 7.18 -0.18 -11.86
CA ASN A 144 6.41 0.90 -11.26
C ASN A 144 7.16 1.55 -10.08
N SER A 145 7.71 2.74 -10.33
CA SER A 145 8.48 3.49 -9.33
C SER A 145 7.63 3.98 -8.16
N LEU A 146 6.39 4.42 -8.41
CA LEU A 146 5.47 4.89 -7.37
C LEU A 146 5.13 3.76 -6.40
N VAL A 147 4.66 2.63 -6.92
CA VAL A 147 4.32 1.45 -6.11
C VAL A 147 5.51 0.99 -5.28
N ASN A 148 6.69 0.86 -5.92
CA ASN A 148 7.91 0.42 -5.23
C ASN A 148 8.32 1.40 -4.12
N LYS A 149 8.19 2.71 -4.35
CA LYS A 149 8.44 3.74 -3.35
C LYS A 149 7.48 3.62 -2.15
N ILE A 150 6.18 3.45 -2.41
CA ILE A 150 5.18 3.31 -1.35
C ILE A 150 5.42 2.03 -0.56
N LEU A 151 5.65 0.89 -1.21
CA LEU A 151 5.94 -0.39 -0.54
C LEU A 151 7.20 -0.31 0.33
N ASN A 152 8.27 0.33 -0.16
CA ASN A 152 9.49 0.52 0.61
C ASN A 152 9.25 1.38 1.86
N ASN A 153 8.58 2.52 1.71
CA ASN A 153 8.29 3.42 2.80
C ASN A 153 7.36 2.79 3.84
N ALA A 154 6.29 2.14 3.38
CA ALA A 154 5.36 1.43 4.25
C ALA A 154 6.01 0.25 4.98
N SER A 155 6.92 -0.50 4.34
CA SER A 155 7.67 -1.57 5.02
C SER A 155 8.54 -1.01 6.16
N LYS A 156 9.22 0.12 5.93
CA LYS A 156 10.03 0.80 6.95
C LYS A 156 9.21 1.46 8.04
N HIS A 157 7.98 1.86 7.75
CA HIS A 157 7.04 2.32 8.76
C HIS A 157 6.76 1.23 9.80
N TRP A 158 6.57 -0.03 9.36
CA TRP A 158 6.33 -1.17 10.26
C TRP A 158 7.60 -1.71 10.92
N ASN A 159 8.74 -1.61 10.26
CA ASN A 159 10.05 -2.00 10.80
C ASN A 159 11.18 -1.24 10.08
N LYS A 160 11.85 -0.34 10.80
CA LYS A 160 12.91 0.53 10.24
C LYS A 160 14.10 -0.25 9.69
N ASP A 161 14.41 -1.41 10.28
CA ASP A 161 15.58 -2.21 9.96
C ASP A 161 15.34 -3.22 8.83
N ILE A 162 14.08 -3.34 8.35
CA ILE A 162 13.75 -4.28 7.29
C ILE A 162 14.42 -3.89 5.96
N LYS A 163 15.04 -4.86 5.31
CA LYS A 163 15.66 -4.70 4.00
C LYS A 163 14.64 -5.05 2.91
N VAL A 164 14.34 -4.09 2.06
CA VAL A 164 13.40 -4.27 0.95
C VAL A 164 14.15 -4.38 -0.36
N ARG A 165 13.77 -5.36 -1.18
CA ARG A 165 14.27 -5.59 -2.53
C ARG A 165 13.10 -5.77 -3.50
N PHE A 166 13.28 -5.30 -4.72
CA PHE A 166 12.30 -5.49 -5.80
C PHE A 166 12.92 -6.35 -6.87
N ASN A 167 12.22 -7.41 -7.26
CA ASN A 167 12.68 -8.28 -8.33
C ASN A 167 11.78 -8.11 -9.55
N ASN A 168 12.38 -7.71 -10.67
CA ASN A 168 11.67 -7.55 -11.94
C ASN A 168 11.59 -8.85 -12.75
N TYR A 169 12.18 -9.93 -12.26
CA TYR A 169 12.14 -11.22 -12.93
C TYR A 169 10.95 -12.05 -12.41
N ARG A 170 10.29 -12.77 -13.33
CA ARG A 170 9.39 -13.88 -12.98
C ARG A 170 10.27 -15.04 -12.45
N ILE A 171 9.95 -15.55 -11.29
CA ILE A 171 10.43 -16.87 -10.84
C ILE A 171 9.61 -17.91 -11.59
#